data_26450ae9eb79b4a40535bcbd5065afe8
#
_entry.id   26450ae9eb79b4a40535bcbd5065afe8
#
_cell.length_a   1.000
_cell.length_b   1.000
_cell.length_c   1.000
_cell.angle_alpha   90.00
_cell.angle_beta   90.00
_cell.angle_gamma   90.00
#
_symmetry.space_group_name_H-M   'P 1'
#
loop_
_entity.id
_entity.type
_entity.pdbx_description
1 polymer ?
#
loop_
_entity_poly.entity_id
_entity_poly.type
_entity_poly.pdbx_seq_one_letter_code
_entity_poly.pdbx_strand_id
1 'polypeptide(L)'
;MSALNVEFDLQVVGYDVATNASYVRVWGIPIEDISQAAQLTGNSVLIWAGFQKGLPLAKPQQAGLIAGGSVVRSFANWIGTAMTLDMIIESDTGTKYNPSNIVIEWQKGQSLAQALKQTLNRAYPGVYLDINISSKLVLGSTVTHCCATLNQLAQFVTAISYDILGNDYNGITISKVLNTIIVWDDTNSNIIGKPTVNLDFTDLMGQPTWIDAQTIQITCPMRADIALNSYITLPSTPIITIPGSINATITGGIMQSSVFQGQNLRVIMVRHTGNFRSSDAHAWITVINATLTSQENIFTPLPVLLPLGSVTDIQLPPSLPIVKEIL
;
A
#
# COMPACT_ATOMS: atom_id res chain seq x y z
N MET A 1 -32.13 17.28 8.36
CA MET A 1 -31.52 16.97 7.05
C MET A 1 -31.27 15.48 7.02
N SER A 2 -31.82 14.75 6.06
CA SER A 2 -31.41 13.36 5.84
C SER A 2 -30.00 13.38 5.28
N ALA A 3 -29.07 12.63 5.89
CA ALA A 3 -27.72 12.52 5.39
C ALA A 3 -27.74 11.89 3.98
N LEU A 4 -26.96 12.45 3.05
CA LEU A 4 -26.71 11.85 1.75
C LEU A 4 -26.07 10.47 1.93
N ASN A 5 -26.34 9.53 1.02
CA ASN A 5 -25.59 8.28 0.99
C ASN A 5 -24.28 8.50 0.23
N VAL A 6 -23.19 8.06 0.79
CA VAL A 6 -21.86 8.18 0.18
C VAL A 6 -21.24 6.79 0.08
N GLU A 7 -20.78 6.47 -1.11
CA GLU A 7 -20.00 5.28 -1.41
C GLU A 7 -18.61 5.71 -1.88
N PHE A 8 -17.60 4.99 -1.47
CA PHE A 8 -16.25 5.28 -1.93
C PHE A 8 -15.36 4.02 -1.98
N ASP A 9 -14.40 4.08 -2.87
CA ASP A 9 -13.28 3.15 -2.99
C ASP A 9 -12.02 3.99 -3.19
N LEU A 10 -11.25 4.12 -2.12
CA LEU A 10 -10.11 5.02 -2.05
C LEU A 10 -8.84 4.20 -1.87
N GLN A 11 -7.90 4.37 -2.78
CA GLN A 11 -6.62 3.66 -2.73
C GLN A 11 -5.47 4.64 -2.51
N VAL A 12 -4.66 4.40 -1.48
CA VAL A 12 -3.47 5.16 -1.14
C VAL A 12 -2.26 4.25 -1.26
N VAL A 13 -1.44 4.49 -2.28
CA VAL A 13 -0.24 3.69 -2.59
C VAL A 13 0.91 4.59 -3.03
N GLY A 14 2.10 3.99 -3.17
CA GLY A 14 3.23 4.66 -3.82
C GLY A 14 3.04 4.83 -5.33
N TYR A 15 3.69 5.81 -5.91
CA TYR A 15 3.62 6.11 -7.36
C TYR A 15 4.43 5.14 -8.22
N ASP A 16 5.24 4.31 -7.64
CA ASP A 16 5.95 3.20 -8.27
C ASP A 16 5.03 2.03 -8.64
N VAL A 17 3.85 1.96 -8.02
CA VAL A 17 2.85 0.90 -8.22
C VAL A 17 1.72 1.42 -9.12
N ALA A 18 1.22 0.56 -10.02
CA ALA A 18 0.02 0.87 -10.78
C ALA A 18 -1.19 0.99 -9.85
N THR A 19 -1.88 2.11 -9.91
CA THR A 19 -3.03 2.38 -9.04
C THR A 19 -4.32 2.44 -9.84
N ASN A 20 -5.41 2.02 -9.21
CA ASN A 20 -6.74 2.39 -9.66
C ASN A 20 -7.07 3.79 -9.15
N ALA A 21 -7.79 4.57 -9.95
CA ALA A 21 -8.28 5.87 -9.51
C ALA A 21 -9.21 5.71 -8.30
N SER A 22 -9.02 6.55 -7.31
CA SER A 22 -9.94 6.63 -6.17
C SER A 22 -11.28 7.18 -6.62
N TYR A 23 -12.36 6.58 -6.14
CA TYR A 23 -13.71 6.84 -6.57
C TYR A 23 -14.62 7.20 -5.40
N VAL A 24 -15.44 8.23 -5.57
CA VAL A 24 -16.47 8.62 -4.60
C VAL A 24 -17.77 8.87 -5.34
N ARG A 25 -18.86 8.28 -4.83
CA ARG A 25 -20.22 8.50 -5.30
C ARG A 25 -21.08 9.04 -4.18
N VAL A 26 -21.81 10.10 -4.45
CA VAL A 26 -22.77 10.70 -3.53
C VAL A 26 -24.18 10.54 -4.12
N TRP A 27 -25.08 9.93 -3.36
CA TRP A 27 -26.46 9.68 -3.74
C TRP A 27 -27.41 10.72 -3.16
N GLY A 28 -28.49 11.02 -3.89
CA GLY A 28 -29.56 11.89 -3.43
C GLY A 28 -29.27 13.38 -3.60
N ILE A 29 -28.47 13.73 -4.59
CA ILE A 29 -28.15 15.11 -4.93
C ILE A 29 -29.34 15.78 -5.60
N PRO A 30 -29.67 17.05 -5.26
CA PRO A 30 -30.70 17.81 -5.93
C PRO A 30 -30.41 17.99 -7.44
N ILE A 31 -31.45 18.08 -8.25
CA ILE A 31 -31.30 18.23 -9.70
C ILE A 31 -30.60 19.55 -10.08
N GLU A 32 -30.76 20.57 -9.26
CA GLU A 32 -30.08 21.86 -9.45
C GLU A 32 -28.56 21.72 -9.37
N ASP A 33 -28.06 20.85 -8.49
CA ASP A 33 -26.63 20.65 -8.28
C ASP A 33 -26.00 19.75 -9.34
N ILE A 34 -26.81 18.91 -10.02
CA ILE A 34 -26.34 18.01 -11.09
C ILE A 34 -25.71 18.82 -12.23
N SER A 35 -26.31 19.93 -12.61
CA SER A 35 -25.82 20.77 -13.69
C SER A 35 -24.44 21.39 -13.40
N GLN A 36 -24.08 21.49 -12.13
CA GLN A 36 -22.82 22.07 -11.67
C GLN A 36 -21.75 20.99 -11.37
N ALA A 37 -22.07 19.72 -11.51
CA ALA A 37 -21.15 18.64 -11.16
C ALA A 37 -19.77 18.79 -11.83
N ALA A 38 -19.73 19.17 -13.11
CA ALA A 38 -18.47 19.36 -13.83
C ALA A 38 -17.56 20.46 -13.26
N GLN A 39 -18.13 21.44 -12.53
CA GLN A 39 -17.37 22.52 -11.91
C GLN A 39 -16.53 22.06 -10.71
N LEU A 40 -16.76 20.87 -10.19
CA LEU A 40 -15.97 20.30 -9.10
C LEU A 40 -14.60 19.80 -9.59
N THR A 41 -14.41 19.61 -10.88
CA THR A 41 -13.12 19.22 -11.45
C THR A 41 -12.04 20.27 -11.11
N GLY A 42 -10.91 19.81 -10.60
CA GLY A 42 -9.81 20.66 -10.14
C GLY A 42 -9.90 21.10 -8.67
N ASN A 43 -11.05 20.90 -8.00
CA ASN A 43 -11.19 21.22 -6.59
C ASN A 43 -10.52 20.18 -5.69
N SER A 44 -9.99 20.61 -4.56
CA SER A 44 -9.48 19.73 -3.53
C SER A 44 -10.61 19.08 -2.73
N VAL A 45 -10.46 17.80 -2.41
CA VAL A 45 -11.39 17.05 -1.58
C VAL A 45 -10.64 16.36 -0.46
N LEU A 46 -11.25 16.37 0.74
CA LEU A 46 -10.77 15.66 1.93
C LEU A 46 -11.89 14.77 2.44
N ILE A 47 -11.57 13.51 2.73
CA ILE A 47 -12.55 12.50 3.12
C ILE A 47 -12.21 11.99 4.52
N TRP A 48 -13.14 12.17 5.44
CA TRP A 48 -13.07 11.66 6.81
C TRP A 48 -14.01 10.47 6.95
N ALA A 49 -13.51 9.40 7.54
CA ALA A 49 -14.30 8.23 7.86
C ALA A 49 -13.83 7.55 9.16
N GLY A 50 -14.57 6.58 9.62
CA GLY A 50 -14.34 5.84 10.85
C GLY A 50 -15.65 5.46 11.53
N PHE A 51 -15.53 5.04 12.77
CA PHE A 51 -16.69 4.71 13.59
C PHE A 51 -17.00 5.85 14.57
N GLN A 52 -18.29 6.07 14.80
CA GLN A 52 -18.74 7.07 15.77
C GLN A 52 -18.31 6.65 17.19
N LYS A 53 -17.80 7.62 17.96
CA LYS A 53 -17.44 7.43 19.37
C LYS A 53 -18.63 6.83 20.14
N GLY A 54 -18.35 5.77 20.91
CA GLY A 54 -19.34 5.08 21.73
C GLY A 54 -19.98 3.85 21.08
N LEU A 55 -19.67 3.56 19.83
CA LEU A 55 -20.02 2.26 19.21
C LEU A 55 -19.11 1.14 19.76
N PRO A 56 -19.61 -0.10 19.85
CA PRO A 56 -18.79 -1.24 20.22
C PRO A 56 -17.56 -1.34 19.31
N LEU A 57 -16.40 -1.65 19.87
CA LEU A 57 -15.11 -1.78 19.18
C LEU A 57 -14.57 -0.49 18.53
N ALA A 58 -15.27 0.65 18.66
CA ALA A 58 -14.79 1.93 18.12
C ALA A 58 -13.72 2.54 19.05
N LYS A 59 -12.49 2.58 18.57
CA LYS A 59 -11.40 3.35 19.19
C LYS A 59 -11.41 4.77 18.59
N PRO A 60 -11.36 5.85 19.38
CA PRO A 60 -11.43 7.21 18.85
C PRO A 60 -10.38 7.53 17.79
N GLN A 61 -9.20 6.90 17.86
CA GLN A 61 -8.10 7.07 16.93
C GLN A 61 -8.40 6.49 15.53
N GLN A 62 -9.39 5.61 15.41
CA GLN A 62 -9.79 4.99 14.14
C GLN A 62 -10.61 5.94 13.26
N ALA A 63 -11.18 6.99 13.81
CA ALA A 63 -11.94 7.99 13.05
C ALA A 63 -11.03 9.17 12.69
N GLY A 64 -10.97 9.51 11.42
CA GLY A 64 -10.12 10.62 10.96
C GLY A 64 -10.13 10.79 9.45
N LEU A 65 -9.13 11.51 8.97
CA LEU A 65 -8.91 11.74 7.56
C LEU A 65 -8.31 10.48 6.92
N ILE A 66 -9.05 9.89 5.97
CA ILE A 66 -8.65 8.64 5.31
C ILE A 66 -8.02 8.87 3.94
N ALA A 67 -8.43 9.92 3.23
CA ALA A 67 -7.86 10.26 1.93
C ALA A 67 -8.07 11.74 1.63
N GLY A 68 -7.25 12.26 0.73
CA GLY A 68 -7.39 13.60 0.17
C GLY A 68 -6.71 13.67 -1.17
N GLY A 69 -7.17 14.57 -2.02
CA GLY A 69 -6.64 14.77 -3.35
C GLY A 69 -7.39 15.84 -4.12
N SER A 70 -7.20 15.83 -5.43
CA SER A 70 -7.91 16.70 -6.36
C SER A 70 -8.92 15.89 -7.17
N VAL A 71 -10.08 16.47 -7.40
CA VAL A 71 -11.09 15.89 -8.29
C VAL A 71 -10.59 16.04 -9.74
N VAL A 72 -10.19 14.93 -10.33
CA VAL A 72 -9.70 14.91 -11.73
C VAL A 72 -10.86 14.94 -12.71
N ARG A 73 -11.97 14.28 -12.35
CA ARG A 73 -13.19 14.25 -13.12
C ARG A 73 -14.39 14.14 -12.20
N SER A 74 -15.43 14.91 -12.49
CA SER A 74 -16.73 14.78 -11.84
C SER A 74 -17.85 14.82 -12.88
N PHE A 75 -18.86 14.00 -12.65
CA PHE A 75 -20.04 13.92 -13.50
C PHE A 75 -21.24 13.47 -12.67
N ALA A 76 -22.39 13.80 -13.12
CA ALA A 76 -23.63 13.41 -12.47
C ALA A 76 -24.44 12.46 -13.35
N ASN A 77 -25.15 11.54 -12.70
CA ASN A 77 -26.03 10.58 -13.35
C ASN A 77 -27.43 10.64 -12.75
N TRP A 78 -28.41 10.43 -13.57
CA TRP A 78 -29.79 10.19 -13.15
C TRP A 78 -30.16 8.76 -13.49
N ILE A 79 -30.24 7.90 -12.47
CA ILE A 79 -30.49 6.45 -12.60
C ILE A 79 -31.82 6.14 -11.93
N GLY A 80 -32.88 5.94 -12.70
CA GLY A 80 -34.23 5.72 -12.18
C GLY A 80 -34.73 6.91 -11.39
N THR A 81 -34.99 6.71 -10.07
CA THR A 81 -35.40 7.77 -9.13
C THR A 81 -34.22 8.37 -8.37
N ALA A 82 -33.02 7.88 -8.56
CA ALA A 82 -31.83 8.29 -7.82
C ALA A 82 -30.92 9.17 -8.68
N MET A 83 -30.44 10.26 -8.09
CA MET A 83 -29.44 11.13 -8.69
C MET A 83 -28.12 10.95 -7.95
N THR A 84 -27.03 10.83 -8.71
CA THR A 84 -25.70 10.62 -8.17
C THR A 84 -24.72 11.64 -8.69
N LEU A 85 -23.76 12.00 -7.85
CA LEU A 85 -22.53 12.69 -8.21
C LEU A 85 -21.38 11.70 -8.08
N ASP A 86 -20.67 11.49 -9.17
CA ASP A 86 -19.54 10.61 -9.28
C ASP A 86 -18.27 11.44 -9.40
N MET A 87 -17.26 11.16 -8.57
CA MET A 87 -15.98 11.87 -8.55
C MET A 87 -14.84 10.87 -8.63
N ILE A 88 -13.90 11.15 -9.52
CA ILE A 88 -12.62 10.47 -9.60
C ILE A 88 -11.58 11.38 -8.96
N ILE A 89 -10.86 10.86 -7.98
CA ILE A 89 -9.92 11.61 -7.12
C ILE A 89 -8.52 11.04 -7.31
N GLU A 90 -7.55 11.92 -7.48
CA GLU A 90 -6.13 11.57 -7.49
C GLU A 90 -5.39 12.38 -6.43
N SER A 91 -4.39 11.77 -5.81
CA SER A 91 -3.57 12.42 -4.77
C SER A 91 -2.50 13.35 -5.35
N ASP A 92 -2.15 13.19 -6.62
CA ASP A 92 -1.19 14.06 -7.32
C ASP A 92 -1.90 15.23 -8.03
N THR A 93 -1.21 16.37 -8.07
CA THR A 93 -1.64 17.54 -8.85
C THR A 93 -1.16 17.47 -10.29
N GLY A 94 -0.11 16.68 -10.59
CA GLY A 94 0.41 16.47 -11.93
C GLY A 94 -0.26 15.26 -12.60
N THR A 95 -1.17 15.50 -13.53
CA THR A 95 -1.78 14.47 -14.35
C THR A 95 -1.20 14.46 -15.76
N LYS A 96 -1.52 13.44 -16.54
CA LYS A 96 -1.18 13.40 -17.98
C LYS A 96 -1.66 14.66 -18.73
N TYR A 97 -2.77 15.24 -18.29
CA TYR A 97 -3.38 16.42 -18.92
C TYR A 97 -2.92 17.75 -18.31
N ASN A 98 -2.33 17.71 -17.11
CA ASN A 98 -1.77 18.87 -16.42
C ASN A 98 -0.42 18.46 -15.79
N PRO A 99 0.65 18.36 -16.59
CA PRO A 99 1.93 17.88 -16.12
C PRO A 99 2.58 18.85 -15.14
N SER A 100 3.26 18.31 -14.14
CA SER A 100 4.01 19.09 -13.16
C SER A 100 5.39 19.56 -13.67
N ASN A 101 5.84 19.05 -14.81
CA ASN A 101 7.14 19.38 -15.44
C ASN A 101 8.34 19.31 -14.45
N ILE A 102 8.51 18.15 -13.87
CA ILE A 102 9.54 17.90 -12.86
C ILE A 102 10.87 17.69 -13.57
N VAL A 103 11.85 18.55 -13.31
CA VAL A 103 13.21 18.38 -13.85
C VAL A 103 14.14 17.99 -12.72
N ILE A 104 14.63 16.75 -12.74
CA ILE A 104 15.65 16.29 -11.83
C ILE A 104 17.04 16.51 -12.43
N GLU A 105 17.89 17.20 -11.69
CA GLU A 105 19.31 17.32 -11.94
C GLU A 105 20.05 16.61 -10.80
N TRP A 106 20.61 15.45 -11.09
CA TRP A 106 21.38 14.68 -10.12
C TRP A 106 22.85 14.72 -10.50
N GLN A 107 23.61 15.51 -9.77
CA GLN A 107 25.00 15.75 -10.07
C GLN A 107 25.90 14.59 -9.59
N LYS A 108 27.02 14.39 -10.28
CA LYS A 108 28.06 13.46 -9.86
C LYS A 108 28.49 13.72 -8.41
N GLY A 109 28.50 12.67 -7.59
CA GLY A 109 28.88 12.74 -6.19
C GLY A 109 27.80 13.30 -5.25
N GLN A 110 26.66 13.76 -5.75
CA GLN A 110 25.53 14.20 -4.96
C GLN A 110 24.70 12.99 -4.51
N SER A 111 24.17 13.02 -3.27
CA SER A 111 23.21 12.01 -2.84
C SER A 111 21.83 12.23 -3.50
N LEU A 112 21.14 11.13 -3.79
CA LEU A 112 19.80 11.19 -4.38
C LEU A 112 18.81 11.96 -3.48
N ALA A 113 18.93 11.82 -2.16
CA ALA A 113 18.10 12.57 -1.20
C ALA A 113 18.21 14.09 -1.41
N GLN A 114 19.42 14.59 -1.63
CA GLN A 114 19.64 16.02 -1.90
C GLN A 114 19.08 16.44 -3.26
N ALA A 115 19.31 15.63 -4.31
CA ALA A 115 18.79 15.89 -5.64
C ALA A 115 17.25 15.93 -5.64
N LEU A 116 16.61 14.95 -5.01
CA LEU A 116 15.16 14.90 -4.88
C LEU A 116 14.60 16.06 -4.06
N LYS A 117 15.25 16.41 -2.96
CA LYS A 117 14.84 17.56 -2.15
C LYS A 117 14.82 18.85 -2.96
N GLN A 118 15.86 19.11 -3.75
CA GLN A 118 15.95 20.30 -4.62
C GLN A 118 14.88 20.26 -5.72
N THR A 119 14.73 19.12 -6.37
CA THR A 119 13.77 18.89 -7.46
C THR A 119 12.32 19.05 -6.99
N LEU A 120 11.95 18.39 -5.90
CA LEU A 120 10.58 18.40 -5.38
C LEU A 120 10.19 19.75 -4.78
N ASN A 121 11.11 20.44 -4.11
CA ASN A 121 10.85 21.80 -3.63
C ASN A 121 10.59 22.80 -4.78
N ARG A 122 11.25 22.59 -5.94
CA ARG A 122 11.04 23.41 -7.13
C ARG A 122 9.70 23.10 -7.79
N ALA A 123 9.38 21.80 -7.93
CA ALA A 123 8.17 21.35 -8.60
C ALA A 123 6.89 21.54 -7.77
N TYR A 124 7.01 21.41 -6.45
CA TYR A 124 5.88 21.46 -5.51
C TYR A 124 6.18 22.45 -4.37
N PRO A 125 6.18 23.76 -4.62
CA PRO A 125 6.44 24.76 -3.59
C PRO A 125 5.36 24.73 -2.50
N GLY A 126 5.78 24.69 -1.24
CA GLY A 126 4.89 24.65 -0.08
C GLY A 126 4.39 23.25 0.33
N VAL A 127 4.85 22.19 -0.34
CA VAL A 127 4.60 20.80 0.07
C VAL A 127 5.71 20.36 1.03
N TYR A 128 5.35 19.65 2.09
CA TYR A 128 6.32 19.05 3.01
C TYR A 128 6.99 17.85 2.36
N LEU A 129 8.29 17.68 2.61
CA LEU A 129 9.09 16.57 2.10
C LEU A 129 9.62 15.72 3.26
N ASP A 130 9.25 14.45 3.28
CA ASP A 130 9.83 13.42 4.16
C ASP A 130 10.66 12.47 3.29
N ILE A 131 11.98 12.68 3.28
CA ILE A 131 12.91 11.90 2.44
C ILE A 131 13.81 11.07 3.35
N ASN A 132 13.60 9.75 3.30
CA ASN A 132 14.33 8.78 4.10
C ASN A 132 14.77 7.61 3.21
N ILE A 133 15.92 7.78 2.56
CA ILE A 133 16.53 6.83 1.62
C ILE A 133 18.00 6.65 1.90
N SER A 134 18.59 5.57 1.40
CA SER A 134 19.98 5.21 1.60
C SER A 134 20.96 6.31 1.16
N SER A 135 21.91 6.63 2.03
CA SER A 135 23.02 7.54 1.71
C SER A 135 23.98 6.98 0.64
N LYS A 136 23.92 5.68 0.35
CA LYS A 136 24.71 5.01 -0.67
C LYS A 136 24.23 5.32 -2.10
N LEU A 137 23.06 5.93 -2.25
CA LEU A 137 22.51 6.34 -3.55
C LEU A 137 23.21 7.60 -4.04
N VAL A 138 24.38 7.41 -4.65
CA VAL A 138 25.25 8.47 -5.19
C VAL A 138 25.65 8.09 -6.62
N LEU A 139 25.50 9.03 -7.56
CA LEU A 139 25.86 8.81 -8.95
C LEU A 139 27.35 9.03 -9.24
N GLY A 140 27.89 8.16 -10.09
CA GLY A 140 29.23 8.34 -10.68
C GLY A 140 29.30 9.36 -11.83
N SER A 141 28.16 9.78 -12.39
CA SER A 141 28.03 10.75 -13.49
C SER A 141 26.82 11.66 -13.28
N THR A 142 26.83 12.85 -13.86
CA THR A 142 25.68 13.75 -13.79
C THR A 142 24.56 13.29 -14.72
N VAL A 143 23.33 13.26 -14.22
CA VAL A 143 22.12 12.91 -15.00
C VAL A 143 21.10 14.02 -14.86
N THR A 144 20.52 14.43 -16.00
CA THR A 144 19.36 15.34 -16.05
C THR A 144 18.22 14.64 -16.73
N HIS A 145 17.05 14.63 -16.10
CA HIS A 145 15.86 13.99 -16.65
C HIS A 145 14.59 14.81 -16.38
N CYS A 146 13.68 14.81 -17.37
CA CYS A 146 12.42 15.53 -17.28
C CYS A 146 11.28 14.52 -17.13
N CYS A 147 10.45 14.72 -16.11
CA CYS A 147 9.28 13.91 -15.81
C CYS A 147 8.03 14.78 -15.85
N ALA A 148 6.98 14.31 -16.49
CA ALA A 148 5.69 15.01 -16.50
C ALA A 148 4.91 14.83 -15.19
N THR A 149 5.13 13.72 -14.49
CA THR A 149 4.39 13.34 -13.27
C THR A 149 5.31 12.77 -12.20
N LEU A 150 4.84 12.73 -10.95
CA LEU A 150 5.54 12.05 -9.85
C LEU A 150 5.71 10.55 -10.12
N ASN A 151 4.76 9.91 -10.79
CA ASN A 151 4.86 8.51 -11.18
C ASN A 151 6.08 8.26 -12.10
N GLN A 152 6.28 9.11 -13.10
CA GLN A 152 7.45 9.00 -13.97
C GLN A 152 8.76 9.26 -13.21
N LEU A 153 8.76 10.21 -12.27
CA LEU A 153 9.92 10.44 -11.42
C LEU A 153 10.20 9.22 -10.54
N ALA A 154 9.17 8.62 -9.91
CA ALA A 154 9.32 7.43 -9.09
C ALA A 154 9.92 6.26 -9.89
N GLN A 155 9.38 5.98 -11.07
CA GLN A 155 9.89 4.93 -11.95
C GLN A 155 11.35 5.18 -12.35
N PHE A 156 11.68 6.42 -12.70
CA PHE A 156 13.04 6.81 -13.09
C PHE A 156 14.04 6.61 -11.96
N VAL A 157 13.75 7.13 -10.75
CA VAL A 157 14.69 7.01 -9.62
C VAL A 157 14.79 5.57 -9.10
N THR A 158 13.70 4.81 -9.18
CA THR A 158 13.70 3.39 -8.81
C THR A 158 14.59 2.59 -9.78
N ALA A 159 14.47 2.81 -11.08
CA ALA A 159 15.31 2.13 -12.07
C ALA A 159 16.81 2.39 -11.84
N ILE A 160 17.20 3.65 -11.67
CA ILE A 160 18.61 4.00 -11.40
C ILE A 160 19.08 3.46 -10.05
N SER A 161 18.21 3.40 -9.04
CA SER A 161 18.58 2.89 -7.73
C SER A 161 18.97 1.41 -7.76
N TYR A 162 18.34 0.60 -8.60
CA TYR A 162 18.73 -0.78 -8.86
C TYR A 162 20.11 -0.88 -9.54
N ASP A 163 20.40 0.03 -10.47
CA ASP A 163 21.71 0.08 -11.13
C ASP A 163 22.84 0.39 -10.13
N ILE A 164 22.56 1.17 -9.08
CA ILE A 164 23.55 1.58 -8.07
C ILE A 164 23.73 0.53 -6.98
N LEU A 165 22.63 -0.01 -6.44
CA LEU A 165 22.64 -0.87 -5.25
C LEU A 165 22.48 -2.37 -5.57
N GLY A 166 22.13 -2.70 -6.81
CA GLY A 166 21.97 -4.08 -7.27
C GLY A 166 20.55 -4.63 -7.06
N ASN A 167 20.39 -5.90 -7.46
CA ASN A 167 19.08 -6.56 -7.52
C ASN A 167 18.49 -6.94 -6.14
N ASP A 168 19.31 -6.95 -5.09
CA ASP A 168 18.86 -7.24 -3.73
C ASP A 168 18.23 -6.01 -3.03
N TYR A 169 18.28 -4.87 -3.69
CA TYR A 169 17.65 -3.64 -3.24
C TYR A 169 16.19 -3.58 -3.67
N ASN A 170 15.28 -3.19 -2.76
CA ASN A 170 13.85 -3.17 -3.03
C ASN A 170 13.35 -1.92 -3.77
N GLY A 171 14.27 -1.01 -4.15
CA GLY A 171 13.90 0.23 -4.85
C GLY A 171 13.47 1.35 -3.91
N ILE A 172 13.06 2.46 -4.54
CA ILE A 172 12.60 3.67 -3.86
C ILE A 172 11.12 3.85 -4.14
N THR A 173 10.35 4.09 -3.09
CA THR A 173 8.94 4.43 -3.22
C THR A 173 8.73 5.92 -2.98
N ILE A 174 8.02 6.57 -3.89
CA ILE A 174 7.54 7.94 -3.74
C ILE A 174 6.03 7.90 -3.59
N SER A 175 5.51 8.63 -2.63
CA SER A 175 4.07 8.80 -2.44
C SER A 175 3.75 10.23 -2.03
N LYS A 176 2.53 10.68 -2.32
CA LYS A 176 2.01 11.94 -1.83
C LYS A 176 0.76 11.69 -1.01
N VAL A 177 0.82 12.03 0.24
CA VAL A 177 -0.29 11.93 1.18
C VAL A 177 -0.63 13.34 1.64
N LEU A 178 -1.79 13.84 1.22
CA LEU A 178 -2.21 15.22 1.48
C LEU A 178 -1.16 16.24 0.99
N ASN A 179 -0.61 17.02 1.91
CA ASN A 179 0.40 18.04 1.64
C ASN A 179 1.83 17.58 1.92
N THR A 180 2.07 16.26 1.96
CA THR A 180 3.40 15.69 2.21
C THR A 180 3.79 14.73 1.10
N ILE A 181 4.98 14.93 0.50
CA ILE A 181 5.61 13.94 -0.38
C ILE A 181 6.57 13.13 0.47
N ILE A 182 6.37 11.82 0.46
CA ILE A 182 7.16 10.85 1.20
C ILE A 182 8.00 10.08 0.20
N VAL A 183 9.32 10.08 0.41
CA VAL A 183 10.29 9.31 -0.37
C VAL A 183 11.06 8.42 0.58
N TRP A 184 11.02 7.13 0.35
CA TRP A 184 11.64 6.19 1.27
C TRP A 184 12.13 4.92 0.58
N ASP A 185 13.04 4.23 1.22
CA ASP A 185 13.49 2.89 0.90
C ASP A 185 13.57 2.00 2.16
N ASP A 186 13.86 0.71 1.97
CA ASP A 186 13.92 -0.26 3.05
C ASP A 186 15.23 -0.24 3.83
N THR A 187 16.26 0.47 3.36
CA THR A 187 17.61 0.41 3.96
C THR A 187 17.74 1.26 5.22
N ASN A 188 16.91 2.28 5.37
CA ASN A 188 16.85 3.14 6.56
C ASN A 188 15.67 2.75 7.44
N SER A 189 15.67 1.54 7.96
CA SER A 189 14.64 1.03 8.87
C SER A 189 14.71 1.67 10.27
N ASN A 190 14.88 2.98 10.36
CA ASN A 190 14.70 3.70 11.61
C ASN A 190 13.20 3.72 11.95
N ILE A 191 12.72 2.61 12.51
CA ILE A 191 11.40 2.45 13.12
C ILE A 191 11.22 3.44 14.28
N ILE A 192 12.33 3.94 14.82
CA ILE A 192 12.38 4.89 15.93
C ILE A 192 11.69 6.20 15.51
N GLY A 193 10.56 6.47 16.15
CA GLY A 193 9.79 7.71 15.94
C GLY A 193 8.69 7.62 14.86
N LYS A 194 8.54 6.51 14.16
CA LYS A 194 7.40 6.29 13.25
C LYS A 194 6.20 5.73 14.02
N PRO A 195 4.97 6.16 13.69
CA PRO A 195 3.78 5.62 14.34
C PRO A 195 3.65 4.13 14.06
N THR A 196 3.52 3.34 15.10
CA THR A 196 3.25 1.89 15.02
C THR A 196 1.88 1.61 15.60
N VAL A 197 1.04 0.94 14.84
CA VAL A 197 -0.30 0.54 15.26
C VAL A 197 -0.31 -0.95 15.57
N ASN A 198 -0.58 -1.29 16.82
CA ASN A 198 -0.74 -2.68 17.23
C ASN A 198 -2.16 -3.13 16.88
N LEU A 199 -2.27 -4.15 16.04
CA LEU A 199 -3.53 -4.77 15.70
C LEU A 199 -3.81 -5.92 16.67
N ASP A 200 -4.95 -5.86 17.32
CA ASP A 200 -5.47 -6.95 18.13
C ASP A 200 -6.28 -7.92 17.25
N PHE A 201 -6.51 -9.12 17.76
CA PHE A 201 -7.36 -10.10 17.04
C PHE A 201 -8.76 -9.57 16.74
N THR A 202 -9.31 -8.75 17.63
CA THR A 202 -10.62 -8.11 17.46
C THR A 202 -10.62 -6.99 16.41
N ASP A 203 -9.46 -6.51 16.00
CA ASP A 203 -9.32 -5.51 14.93
C ASP A 203 -9.31 -6.16 13.53
N LEU A 204 -9.28 -7.49 13.45
CA LEU A 204 -9.18 -8.22 12.19
C LEU A 204 -10.53 -8.70 11.68
N MET A 205 -10.80 -8.52 10.42
CA MET A 205 -11.93 -9.12 9.70
C MET A 205 -11.44 -10.32 8.88
N GLY A 206 -11.34 -11.46 9.53
CA GLY A 206 -10.76 -12.66 8.95
C GLY A 206 -9.25 -12.76 9.19
N GLN A 207 -8.64 -13.76 8.59
CA GLN A 207 -7.20 -13.99 8.72
C GLN A 207 -6.43 -13.15 7.69
N PRO A 208 -5.22 -12.66 8.03
CA PRO A 208 -4.32 -12.08 7.07
C PRO A 208 -4.03 -13.06 5.92
N THR A 209 -4.04 -12.56 4.70
CA THR A 209 -3.87 -13.35 3.48
C THR A 209 -2.52 -13.02 2.84
N TRP A 210 -1.79 -14.03 2.43
CA TRP A 210 -0.55 -13.86 1.68
C TRP A 210 -0.81 -13.35 0.27
N ILE A 211 -0.09 -12.31 -0.14
CA ILE A 211 -0.04 -11.83 -1.51
C ILE A 211 1.20 -12.40 -2.19
N ASP A 212 2.33 -12.32 -1.52
CA ASP A 212 3.62 -12.86 -1.94
C ASP A 212 4.46 -13.28 -0.72
N ALA A 213 5.71 -13.69 -0.94
CA ALA A 213 6.59 -14.20 0.11
C ALA A 213 6.91 -13.18 1.23
N GLN A 214 6.74 -11.90 0.98
CA GLN A 214 7.08 -10.81 1.91
C GLN A 214 5.89 -9.92 2.27
N THR A 215 4.77 -10.06 1.58
CA THR A 215 3.63 -9.16 1.68
C THR A 215 2.37 -9.92 2.10
N ILE A 216 1.69 -9.35 3.08
CA ILE A 216 0.38 -9.83 3.53
C ILE A 216 -0.69 -8.78 3.33
N GLN A 217 -1.92 -9.23 3.13
CA GLN A 217 -3.12 -8.41 3.13
C GLN A 217 -3.90 -8.62 4.42
N ILE A 218 -4.30 -7.54 5.02
CA ILE A 218 -5.05 -7.49 6.27
C ILE A 218 -6.31 -6.68 6.02
N THR A 219 -7.46 -7.19 6.47
CA THR A 219 -8.73 -6.48 6.43
C THR A 219 -9.17 -6.12 7.84
N CYS A 220 -9.49 -4.86 8.04
CA CYS A 220 -9.96 -4.30 9.32
C CYS A 220 -11.26 -3.54 9.11
N PRO A 221 -12.10 -3.35 10.16
CA PRO A 221 -13.09 -2.29 10.16
C PRO A 221 -12.45 -0.94 9.82
N MET A 222 -13.22 -0.03 9.22
CA MET A 222 -12.73 1.27 8.76
C MET A 222 -11.83 1.96 9.80
N ARG A 223 -10.61 2.31 9.40
CA ARG A 223 -9.58 2.93 10.26
C ARG A 223 -8.85 4.03 9.52
N ALA A 224 -8.68 5.17 10.19
CA ALA A 224 -7.89 6.31 9.69
C ALA A 224 -6.49 6.41 10.33
N ASP A 225 -6.23 5.64 11.38
CA ASP A 225 -4.97 5.67 12.13
C ASP A 225 -3.84 4.87 11.45
N ILE A 226 -4.17 4.11 10.40
CA ILE A 226 -3.19 3.37 9.61
C ILE A 226 -2.97 4.11 8.30
N ALA A 227 -1.80 4.69 8.16
CA ALA A 227 -1.40 5.44 6.99
C ALA A 227 -0.35 4.69 6.17
N LEU A 228 -0.21 5.08 4.91
CA LEU A 228 0.89 4.63 4.06
C LEU A 228 2.23 4.89 4.76
N ASN A 229 3.15 3.95 4.68
CA ASN A 229 4.48 4.04 5.28
C ASN A 229 4.50 4.11 6.83
N SER A 230 3.37 3.82 7.49
CA SER A 230 3.34 3.53 8.92
C SER A 230 3.70 2.07 9.19
N TYR A 231 3.87 1.73 10.46
CA TYR A 231 4.15 0.36 10.87
C TYR A 231 2.97 -0.23 11.61
N ILE A 232 2.74 -1.52 11.39
CA ILE A 232 1.74 -2.30 12.12
C ILE A 232 2.39 -3.54 12.71
N THR A 233 1.85 -4.01 13.82
CA THR A 233 2.19 -5.32 14.39
C THR A 233 0.94 -6.19 14.44
N LEU A 234 1.10 -7.47 14.17
CA LEU A 234 0.04 -8.46 14.32
C LEU A 234 0.07 -9.07 15.71
N PRO A 235 -1.09 -9.56 16.21
CA PRO A 235 -1.13 -10.26 17.48
C PRO A 235 -0.21 -11.48 17.44
N SER A 236 0.52 -11.70 18.52
CA SER A 236 1.41 -12.86 18.70
C SER A 236 0.66 -14.18 18.93
N THR A 237 -0.64 -14.13 19.20
CA THR A 237 -1.47 -15.31 19.37
C THR A 237 -1.57 -16.03 18.00
N PRO A 238 -1.29 -17.34 17.94
CA PRO A 238 -1.38 -18.05 16.67
C PRO A 238 -2.80 -17.89 16.11
N ILE A 239 -2.90 -17.26 14.96
CA ILE A 239 -4.11 -17.23 14.16
C ILE A 239 -4.40 -18.69 13.86
N ILE A 240 -5.57 -19.15 14.27
CA ILE A 240 -5.94 -20.57 14.35
C ILE A 240 -5.66 -21.21 13.00
N THR A 241 -4.72 -22.13 13.00
CA THR A 241 -4.54 -23.07 11.93
C THR A 241 -5.77 -23.96 11.89
N ILE A 242 -6.61 -23.87 10.87
CA ILE A 242 -7.74 -24.80 10.72
C ILE A 242 -7.13 -26.18 10.43
N PRO A 243 -7.23 -27.13 11.39
CA PRO A 243 -6.80 -28.49 11.12
C PRO A 243 -7.74 -29.09 10.08
N GLY A 244 -7.23 -29.55 8.97
CA GLY A 244 -8.02 -30.36 8.05
C GLY A 244 -7.96 -30.02 6.57
N SER A 245 -7.34 -28.93 6.18
CA SER A 245 -7.15 -28.60 4.76
C SER A 245 -5.71 -28.87 4.37
N ILE A 246 -5.45 -30.08 3.90
CA ILE A 246 -4.11 -30.52 3.52
C ILE A 246 -3.93 -30.27 2.03
N ASN A 247 -3.43 -29.11 1.66
CA ASN A 247 -2.72 -28.97 0.41
C ASN A 247 -1.41 -28.23 0.65
N ALA A 248 -0.43 -28.42 -0.22
CA ALA A 248 0.92 -27.87 -0.08
C ALA A 248 0.94 -26.35 0.06
N THR A 249 -0.03 -25.67 -0.50
CA THR A 249 -0.18 -24.21 -0.43
C THR A 249 -0.51 -23.76 0.98
N ILE A 250 -1.34 -24.50 1.69
CA ILE A 250 -1.73 -24.18 3.08
C ILE A 250 -0.60 -24.47 4.05
N THR A 251 0.14 -25.57 3.82
CA THR A 251 1.28 -25.90 4.66
C THR A 251 2.37 -24.83 4.56
N GLY A 252 2.62 -24.31 3.38
CA GLY A 252 3.52 -23.15 3.18
C GLY A 252 3.03 -21.90 3.91
N GLY A 253 1.73 -21.60 3.84
CA GLY A 253 1.13 -20.45 4.53
C GLY A 253 1.21 -20.52 6.04
N ILE A 254 1.06 -21.70 6.64
CA ILE A 254 1.17 -21.93 8.10
C ILE A 254 2.59 -21.64 8.58
N MET A 255 3.60 -22.14 7.93
CA MET A 255 5.00 -21.90 8.30
C MET A 255 5.36 -20.42 8.14
N GLN A 256 4.81 -19.76 7.15
CA GLN A 256 5.07 -18.36 6.88
C GLN A 256 4.31 -17.43 7.82
N SER A 257 3.14 -17.80 8.34
CA SER A 257 2.39 -16.96 9.28
C SER A 257 3.18 -16.64 10.55
N SER A 258 4.06 -17.53 11.00
CA SER A 258 4.93 -17.29 12.14
C SER A 258 5.98 -16.19 11.88
N VAL A 259 6.37 -15.96 10.63
CA VAL A 259 7.36 -14.94 10.26
C VAL A 259 6.82 -13.53 10.47
N PHE A 260 5.50 -13.33 10.34
CA PHE A 260 4.89 -12.00 10.53
C PHE A 260 4.48 -11.72 11.98
N GLN A 261 4.45 -12.75 12.83
CA GLN A 261 4.03 -12.58 14.24
C GLN A 261 5.10 -11.84 15.03
N GLY A 262 4.69 -10.77 15.72
CA GLY A 262 5.58 -9.96 16.55
C GLY A 262 6.58 -9.11 15.75
N GLN A 263 6.50 -9.10 14.42
CA GLN A 263 7.34 -8.26 13.57
C GLN A 263 6.64 -6.94 13.27
N ASN A 264 7.44 -5.89 13.09
CA ASN A 264 6.95 -4.63 12.55
C ASN A 264 6.79 -4.79 11.02
N LEU A 265 5.57 -4.66 10.57
CA LEU A 265 5.22 -4.70 9.16
C LEU A 265 5.02 -3.28 8.66
N ARG A 266 5.62 -2.95 7.52
CA ARG A 266 5.45 -1.66 6.89
C ARG A 266 4.25 -1.67 5.95
N VAL A 267 3.40 -0.67 6.09
CA VAL A 267 2.23 -0.46 5.25
C VAL A 267 2.66 0.10 3.89
N ILE A 268 2.41 -0.65 2.82
CA ILE A 268 2.74 -0.29 1.43
C ILE A 268 1.51 0.10 0.61
N MET A 269 0.32 -0.27 1.06
CA MET A 269 -0.95 0.12 0.45
C MET A 269 -2.04 0.18 1.52
N VAL A 270 -2.90 1.17 1.40
CA VAL A 270 -4.14 1.27 2.17
C VAL A 270 -5.29 1.50 1.21
N ARG A 271 -6.34 0.69 1.30
CA ARG A 271 -7.57 0.86 0.54
C ARG A 271 -8.74 0.96 1.48
N HIS A 272 -9.50 2.02 1.36
CA HIS A 272 -10.72 2.24 2.14
C HIS A 272 -11.93 2.05 1.25
N THR A 273 -12.79 1.11 1.61
CA THR A 273 -14.06 0.89 0.92
C THR A 273 -15.19 1.24 1.87
N GLY A 274 -16.08 2.12 1.45
CA GLY A 274 -17.15 2.63 2.30
C GLY A 274 -18.49 2.74 1.59
N ASN A 275 -19.53 2.19 2.22
CA ASN A 275 -20.95 2.45 1.96
C ASN A 275 -21.69 2.30 3.29
N PHE A 276 -21.86 3.41 4.00
CA PHE A 276 -22.37 3.35 5.38
C PHE A 276 -23.86 2.96 5.49
N ARG A 277 -24.60 2.90 4.39
CA ARG A 277 -26.00 2.43 4.35
C ARG A 277 -26.14 0.97 3.95
N SER A 278 -25.05 0.32 3.58
CA SER A 278 -25.07 -1.11 3.32
C SER A 278 -25.03 -1.90 4.62
N SER A 279 -25.77 -3.01 4.68
CA SER A 279 -25.71 -3.97 5.78
C SER A 279 -24.59 -5.01 5.61
N ASP A 280 -23.84 -4.95 4.52
CA ASP A 280 -22.70 -5.84 4.27
C ASP A 280 -21.54 -5.47 5.21
N ALA A 281 -21.00 -6.46 5.90
CA ALA A 281 -19.85 -6.27 6.78
C ALA A 281 -18.62 -5.73 6.05
N HIS A 282 -18.45 -6.02 4.76
CA HIS A 282 -17.36 -5.53 3.93
C HIS A 282 -17.62 -4.14 3.33
N ALA A 283 -18.76 -3.53 3.62
CA ALA A 283 -19.10 -2.21 3.10
C ALA A 283 -18.47 -1.05 3.90
N TRP A 284 -17.72 -1.31 4.97
CA TRP A 284 -17.08 -0.27 5.78
C TRP A 284 -15.74 -0.76 6.35
N ILE A 285 -14.77 -0.92 5.46
CA ILE A 285 -13.50 -1.58 5.76
C ILE A 285 -12.28 -0.79 5.30
N THR A 286 -11.17 -1.12 5.93
CA THR A 286 -9.81 -0.77 5.48
C THR A 286 -9.06 -2.05 5.15
N VAL A 287 -8.55 -2.15 3.93
CA VAL A 287 -7.67 -3.21 3.47
C VAL A 287 -6.25 -2.67 3.42
N ILE A 288 -5.33 -3.38 4.04
CA ILE A 288 -3.94 -2.98 4.22
C ILE A 288 -3.05 -4.03 3.58
N ASN A 289 -2.16 -3.64 2.68
CA ASN A 289 -1.04 -4.49 2.29
C ASN A 289 0.19 -4.03 3.07
N ALA A 290 0.82 -4.97 3.74
CA ALA A 290 2.00 -4.69 4.55
C ALA A 290 3.11 -5.69 4.24
N THR A 291 4.35 -5.20 4.19
CA THR A 291 5.53 -6.00 3.91
C THR A 291 6.42 -6.10 5.14
N LEU A 292 7.20 -7.16 5.21
CA LEU A 292 8.26 -7.28 6.19
C LEU A 292 9.27 -6.14 6.00
N THR A 293 9.64 -5.51 7.10
CA THR A 293 10.80 -4.62 7.07
C THR A 293 12.05 -5.49 6.93
N SER A 294 12.94 -5.13 6.02
CA SER A 294 14.23 -5.77 5.90
C SER A 294 15.00 -5.55 7.18
N GLN A 295 14.92 -6.51 8.10
CA GLN A 295 15.93 -6.65 9.12
C GLN A 295 17.07 -7.42 8.47
N GLU A 296 18.30 -6.98 8.69
CA GLU A 296 19.53 -7.62 8.19
C GLU A 296 19.65 -9.13 8.55
N ASN A 297 18.68 -9.68 9.29
CA ASN A 297 18.67 -11.03 9.83
C ASN A 297 17.49 -11.93 9.38
N ILE A 298 16.60 -11.48 8.52
CA ILE A 298 15.47 -12.34 8.10
C ILE A 298 15.89 -13.34 7.03
N PHE A 299 16.90 -13.05 6.27
CA PHE A 299 17.63 -14.04 5.49
C PHE A 299 18.87 -14.52 6.28
N THR A 300 18.67 -15.22 7.38
CA THR A 300 19.53 -16.39 7.54
C THR A 300 19.24 -17.21 6.30
N PRO A 301 20.16 -17.33 5.34
CA PRO A 301 19.96 -18.28 4.26
C PRO A 301 19.56 -19.56 4.97
N LEU A 302 18.40 -20.13 4.60
CA LEU A 302 18.05 -21.48 5.03
C LEU A 302 19.35 -22.26 4.95
N PRO A 303 19.85 -22.84 6.06
CA PRO A 303 21.19 -23.43 6.07
C PRO A 303 21.26 -24.19 4.79
N VAL A 304 22.20 -23.80 3.93
CA VAL A 304 22.37 -24.37 2.59
C VAL A 304 22.21 -25.84 2.84
N LEU A 305 21.12 -26.43 2.33
CA LEU A 305 20.89 -27.87 2.50
C LEU A 305 22.23 -28.46 2.22
N LEU A 306 22.91 -28.95 3.24
CA LEU A 306 24.25 -29.48 3.15
C LEU A 306 24.27 -30.25 1.84
N PRO A 307 25.25 -30.04 0.97
CA PRO A 307 25.26 -30.70 -0.33
C PRO A 307 24.84 -32.12 -0.06
N LEU A 308 23.72 -32.55 -0.64
CA LEU A 308 23.17 -33.89 -0.48
C LEU A 308 24.35 -34.84 -0.41
N GLY A 309 24.62 -35.39 0.78
CA GLY A 309 25.71 -36.29 0.98
C GLY A 309 25.62 -37.29 -0.15
N SER A 310 26.73 -37.59 -0.77
CA SER A 310 26.83 -38.37 -1.99
C SER A 310 25.68 -39.35 -2.10
N VAL A 311 24.97 -39.38 -3.21
CA VAL A 311 23.77 -40.19 -3.56
C VAL A 311 23.90 -41.69 -3.23
N THR A 312 25.04 -42.10 -2.70
CA THR A 312 25.37 -43.46 -2.31
C THR A 312 24.65 -43.95 -1.04
N ASP A 313 24.05 -43.07 -0.23
CA ASP A 313 23.39 -43.48 1.02
C ASP A 313 21.85 -43.49 0.98
N ILE A 314 21.23 -43.25 -0.17
CA ILE A 314 19.80 -43.46 -0.34
C ILE A 314 19.56 -44.95 -0.55
N GLN A 315 19.33 -45.68 0.51
CA GLN A 315 18.69 -47.00 0.40
C GLN A 315 17.28 -46.74 -0.12
N LEU A 316 17.08 -47.02 -1.41
CA LEU A 316 15.75 -47.14 -2.00
C LEU A 316 14.97 -48.19 -1.23
N PRO A 317 13.74 -47.94 -0.78
CA PRO A 317 12.90 -48.99 -0.23
C PRO A 317 12.78 -50.12 -1.26
N PRO A 318 12.73 -51.39 -0.82
CA PRO A 318 12.64 -52.52 -1.73
C PRO A 318 11.49 -52.28 -2.69
N SER A 319 11.75 -52.46 -3.97
CA SER A 319 10.81 -52.25 -5.06
C SER A 319 9.44 -52.80 -4.73
N LEU A 320 8.41 -51.95 -4.75
CA LEU A 320 7.03 -52.40 -4.67
C LEU A 320 6.77 -53.40 -5.79
N PRO A 321 6.05 -54.51 -5.52
CA PRO A 321 5.77 -55.54 -6.52
C PRO A 321 4.99 -54.89 -7.68
N ILE A 322 5.49 -55.07 -8.87
CA ILE A 322 4.83 -54.69 -10.12
C ILE A 322 3.49 -55.43 -10.17
N VAL A 323 2.40 -54.69 -10.03
CA VAL A 323 1.07 -55.26 -10.34
C VAL A 323 1.05 -55.54 -11.83
N LYS A 324 1.13 -56.79 -12.22
CA LYS A 324 0.87 -57.23 -13.60
C LYS A 324 -0.58 -56.91 -13.92
N GLU A 325 -0.78 -56.09 -14.92
CA GLU A 325 -2.08 -55.93 -15.56
C GLU A 325 -2.61 -57.34 -15.95
N ILE A 326 -3.83 -57.63 -15.51
CA ILE A 326 -4.61 -58.73 -16.02
C ILE A 326 -5.47 -58.12 -17.14
N LEU A 327 -5.23 -58.63 -18.35
CA LEU A 327 -6.08 -58.45 -19.52
C LEU A 327 -7.49 -58.98 -19.27
#